data_d15ef994d026682771e7d5a118f84537
#
_entry.id   d15ef994d026682771e7d5a118f84537
#
_cell.length_a   1.000
_cell.length_b   1.000
_cell.length_c   1.000
_cell.angle_alpha   90.00
_cell.angle_beta   90.00
_cell.angle_gamma   90.00
#
_symmetry.space_group_name_H-M   'P 1'
#
loop_
_entity.id
_entity.type
_entity.pdbx_description
1 polymer ?
#
loop_
_entity_poly.entity_id
_entity_poly.type
_entity_poly.pdbx_seq_one_letter_code
_entity_poly.pdbx_strand_id
1 'polypeptide(L)'
;MNKTKIGIFLSLLLLIGLTSCGEKKSNSKLVLNEVLIDNQSNFQDDYGLHSAWIEIFNKSFGSADLAACLLKVSNQPGDTVTYFIPKGDVLTLIKPRQHALFWADGEPNRGTFHTSCKLNPEAANWIGLFDSGKKLIDEVVIPAGVLGPNQSYARVSDGAAEWEVKGGSSDKYVTPSTNNQTLDSNAKMEKFEEHDSVGIGMSISAMSVVFCGLILLYIAFKVVGKVAVNLSKRNTMKSKGIDKHEAKELSQAPGEVYAAISMALHEMQDEVHDVEETVLTITRVKRSYSPWSSKIYTCLLYTSDAADDMQC
;
A
#
# COMPACT_ATOMS: atom_id res chain seq x y z
N MET A 1 35.22 -12.66 -21.40
CA MET A 1 34.91 -12.12 -20.08
C MET A 1 35.05 -13.24 -19.07
N ASN A 2 35.96 -13.15 -18.12
CA ASN A 2 36.31 -14.24 -17.22
C ASN A 2 35.11 -14.64 -16.33
N LYS A 3 34.89 -15.95 -16.15
CA LYS A 3 33.83 -16.53 -15.32
C LYS A 3 33.78 -15.93 -13.91
N THR A 4 34.93 -15.54 -13.37
CA THR A 4 35.09 -14.85 -12.08
C THR A 4 34.45 -13.44 -12.08
N LYS A 5 34.56 -12.67 -13.16
CA LYS A 5 33.98 -11.32 -13.25
C LYS A 5 32.44 -11.34 -13.35
N ILE A 6 31.89 -12.38 -13.98
CA ILE A 6 30.40 -12.55 -14.05
C ILE A 6 29.87 -12.98 -12.68
N GLY A 7 30.58 -13.86 -11.97
CA GLY A 7 30.20 -14.27 -10.61
C GLY A 7 30.23 -13.12 -9.62
N ILE A 8 31.24 -12.25 -9.71
CA ILE A 8 31.38 -11.06 -8.85
C ILE A 8 30.28 -10.06 -9.16
N PHE A 9 29.91 -9.85 -10.44
CA PHE A 9 28.84 -8.93 -10.81
C PHE A 9 27.46 -9.43 -10.38
N LEU A 10 27.21 -10.73 -10.50
CA LEU A 10 25.97 -11.36 -10.01
C LEU A 10 25.87 -11.32 -8.48
N SER A 11 26.98 -11.55 -7.78
CA SER A 11 27.10 -11.44 -6.32
C SER A 11 26.89 -10.02 -5.84
N LEU A 12 27.43 -9.01 -6.56
CA LEU A 12 27.25 -7.61 -6.23
C LEU A 12 25.80 -7.15 -6.45
N LEU A 13 25.14 -7.66 -7.50
CA LEU A 13 23.71 -7.37 -7.77
C LEU A 13 22.80 -8.01 -6.70
N LEU A 14 23.17 -9.20 -6.21
CA LEU A 14 22.45 -9.89 -5.13
C LEU A 14 22.64 -9.17 -3.78
N LEU A 15 23.82 -8.61 -3.53
CA LEU A 15 24.13 -7.84 -2.31
C LEU A 15 23.39 -6.49 -2.27
N ILE A 16 23.17 -5.85 -3.41
CA ILE A 16 22.38 -4.60 -3.50
C ILE A 16 20.90 -4.86 -3.21
N GLY A 17 20.39 -6.05 -3.57
CA GLY A 17 18.99 -6.46 -3.25
C GLY A 17 18.75 -6.77 -1.77
N LEU A 18 19.80 -6.97 -0.97
CA LEU A 18 19.69 -7.32 0.46
C LEU A 18 19.85 -6.12 1.40
N THR A 19 20.18 -4.93 0.91
CA THR A 19 20.04 -3.69 1.68
C THR A 19 18.57 -3.26 1.71
N SER A 20 17.67 -4.17 2.07
CA SER A 20 16.35 -3.86 2.57
C SER A 20 16.54 -2.98 3.81
N CYS A 21 16.05 -1.77 3.76
CA CYS A 21 16.01 -0.81 4.85
C CYS A 21 15.82 -1.51 6.18
N GLY A 22 16.85 -1.51 7.00
CA GLY A 22 16.70 -1.75 8.41
C GLY A 22 15.80 -0.64 8.95
N GLU A 23 14.52 -0.91 9.12
CA GLU A 23 13.64 -0.07 9.89
C GLU A 23 14.33 0.20 11.24
N LYS A 24 14.77 1.43 11.45
CA LYS A 24 14.92 1.93 12.80
C LYS A 24 13.56 1.71 13.45
N LYS A 25 13.42 0.70 14.29
CA LYS A 25 12.28 0.48 15.17
C LYS A 25 12.09 1.74 16.02
N SER A 26 11.37 2.72 15.50
CA SER A 26 10.63 3.66 16.32
C SER A 26 9.55 2.80 16.98
N ASN A 27 9.70 2.55 18.26
CA ASN A 27 8.89 1.59 19.03
C ASN A 27 7.44 2.04 19.25
N SER A 28 7.00 3.16 18.70
CA SER A 28 5.61 3.58 18.76
C SER A 28 5.06 3.84 17.36
N LYS A 29 4.16 2.96 16.94
CA LYS A 29 3.37 3.15 15.71
C LYS A 29 2.31 4.24 15.90
N LEU A 30 1.88 4.44 17.15
CA LEU A 30 0.81 5.34 17.59
C LEU A 30 1.40 6.59 18.23
N VAL A 31 0.79 7.74 17.98
CA VAL A 31 1.14 9.01 18.61
C VAL A 31 -0.12 9.81 18.90
N LEU A 32 -0.08 10.66 19.95
CA LEU A 32 -1.06 11.70 20.17
C LEU A 32 -0.88 12.76 19.08
N ASN A 33 -1.95 13.15 18.38
CA ASN A 33 -1.86 13.99 17.19
C ASN A 33 -2.49 15.37 17.38
N GLU A 34 -3.69 15.42 17.97
CA GLU A 34 -4.43 16.65 18.22
C GLU A 34 -5.29 16.50 19.48
N VAL A 35 -5.47 17.58 20.22
CA VAL A 35 -6.30 17.62 21.44
C VAL A 35 -7.10 18.90 21.46
N LEU A 36 -8.41 18.81 21.65
CA LEU A 36 -9.30 19.95 21.86
C LEU A 36 -9.91 19.85 23.26
N ILE A 37 -9.72 20.88 24.09
CA ILE A 37 -10.13 20.87 25.49
C ILE A 37 -11.51 21.51 25.67
N ASP A 38 -11.69 22.73 25.16
CA ASP A 38 -12.95 23.48 25.26
C ASP A 38 -13.69 23.46 23.92
N ASN A 39 -14.56 22.49 23.77
CA ASN A 39 -15.36 22.31 22.55
C ASN A 39 -16.75 22.94 22.75
N GLN A 40 -16.95 24.10 22.22
CA GLN A 40 -18.25 24.80 22.31
C GLN A 40 -19.13 24.66 21.05
N SER A 41 -18.49 24.59 19.85
CA SER A 41 -19.20 24.58 18.57
C SER A 41 -18.45 23.82 17.46
N ASN A 42 -17.43 23.05 17.82
CA ASN A 42 -16.64 22.26 16.87
C ASN A 42 -17.29 20.87 16.64
N PHE A 43 -16.51 19.87 16.44
CA PHE A 43 -16.95 18.51 16.12
C PHE A 43 -17.80 17.91 17.24
N GLN A 44 -18.92 17.26 16.89
CA GLN A 44 -19.85 16.61 17.81
C GLN A 44 -19.59 15.12 17.90
N ASP A 45 -19.90 14.54 19.05
CA ASP A 45 -19.92 13.09 19.24
C ASP A 45 -21.19 12.46 18.62
N ASP A 46 -21.27 11.12 18.70
CA ASP A 46 -22.40 10.35 18.15
C ASP A 46 -23.75 10.67 18.85
N TYR A 47 -23.71 11.38 19.98
CA TYR A 47 -24.88 11.84 20.75
C TYR A 47 -25.22 13.31 20.46
N GLY A 48 -24.48 13.97 19.56
CA GLY A 48 -24.67 15.37 19.22
C GLY A 48 -24.16 16.36 20.27
N LEU A 49 -23.25 15.91 21.15
CA LEU A 49 -22.66 16.75 22.20
C LEU A 49 -21.28 17.24 21.77
N HIS A 50 -20.97 18.46 22.18
CA HIS A 50 -19.65 19.04 22.02
C HIS A 50 -18.76 18.68 23.23
N SER A 51 -18.12 17.51 23.17
CA SER A 51 -17.24 17.05 24.20
C SER A 51 -15.77 17.35 23.85
N ALA A 52 -14.91 17.50 24.86
CA ALA A 52 -13.47 17.52 24.65
C ALA A 52 -13.00 16.22 24.00
N TRP A 53 -11.96 16.26 23.19
CA TRP A 53 -11.47 15.07 22.51
C TRP A 53 -9.95 15.02 22.38
N ILE A 54 -9.46 13.80 22.22
CA ILE A 54 -8.06 13.43 22.04
C ILE A 54 -7.94 12.58 20.79
N GLU A 55 -7.11 12.99 19.87
CA GLU A 55 -6.86 12.24 18.64
C GLU A 55 -5.55 11.46 18.70
N ILE A 56 -5.61 10.21 18.29
CA ILE A 56 -4.46 9.32 18.16
C ILE A 56 -4.25 8.97 16.70
N PHE A 57 -3.03 9.11 16.23
CA PHE A 57 -2.65 8.85 14.83
C PHE A 57 -1.75 7.62 14.72
N ASN A 58 -2.01 6.77 13.74
CA ASN A 58 -1.13 5.67 13.35
C ASN A 58 -0.14 6.16 12.29
N LYS A 59 1.08 6.52 12.72
CA LYS A 59 2.14 6.99 11.81
C LYS A 59 2.80 5.89 10.97
N SER A 60 2.46 4.62 11.21
CA SER A 60 3.07 3.49 10.50
C SER A 60 2.36 3.16 9.19
N PHE A 61 3.01 2.36 8.34
CA PHE A 61 2.43 1.80 7.12
C PHE A 61 1.70 0.47 7.35
N GLY A 62 1.65 -0.03 8.58
CA GLY A 62 0.87 -1.19 9.01
C GLY A 62 -0.26 -0.77 9.93
N SER A 63 -1.27 -1.65 10.10
CA SER A 63 -2.31 -1.42 11.10
C SER A 63 -1.72 -1.47 12.51
N ALA A 64 -2.26 -0.65 13.42
CA ALA A 64 -1.89 -0.60 14.82
C ALA A 64 -3.14 -0.77 15.68
N ASP A 65 -3.05 -1.61 16.70
CA ASP A 65 -4.17 -1.92 17.58
C ASP A 65 -4.06 -1.11 18.89
N LEU A 66 -5.11 -0.37 19.20
CA LEU A 66 -5.28 0.34 20.47
C LEU A 66 -5.87 -0.53 21.58
N ALA A 67 -6.34 -1.73 21.27
CA ALA A 67 -6.92 -2.61 22.25
C ALA A 67 -5.97 -2.88 23.43
N ALA A 68 -6.46 -2.73 24.64
CA ALA A 68 -5.69 -2.83 25.88
C ALA A 68 -4.61 -1.75 26.10
N CYS A 69 -4.49 -0.75 25.26
CA CYS A 69 -3.72 0.45 25.55
C CYS A 69 -4.40 1.26 26.67
N LEU A 70 -3.63 2.11 27.32
CA LEU A 70 -4.12 2.97 28.38
C LEU A 70 -3.95 4.43 27.98
N LEU A 71 -5.02 5.18 28.11
CA LEU A 71 -5.01 6.63 28.03
C LEU A 71 -5.06 7.20 29.47
N LYS A 72 -4.07 7.97 29.82
CA LYS A 72 -4.00 8.60 31.15
C LYS A 72 -4.07 10.12 30.99
N VAL A 73 -4.87 10.73 31.83
CA VAL A 73 -5.01 12.18 31.90
C VAL A 73 -4.81 12.64 33.33
N SER A 74 -4.04 13.73 33.51
CA SER A 74 -3.85 14.39 34.79
C SER A 74 -4.05 15.88 34.61
N ASN A 75 -4.97 16.46 35.36
CA ASN A 75 -5.30 17.89 35.36
C ASN A 75 -4.80 18.58 36.64
N GLN A 76 -4.44 17.79 37.67
CA GLN A 76 -3.98 18.28 38.96
C GLN A 76 -2.84 17.39 39.45
N PRO A 77 -1.87 17.95 40.21
CA PRO A 77 -0.81 17.13 40.77
C PRO A 77 -1.37 16.02 41.66
N GLY A 78 -1.05 14.77 41.33
CA GLY A 78 -1.46 13.60 42.13
C GLY A 78 -2.81 12.98 41.71
N ASP A 79 -3.59 13.62 40.82
CA ASP A 79 -4.84 13.07 40.31
C ASP A 79 -4.64 12.64 38.85
N THR A 80 -4.53 11.34 38.64
CA THR A 80 -4.37 10.74 37.29
C THR A 80 -5.51 9.76 37.03
N VAL A 81 -6.37 10.11 36.12
CA VAL A 81 -7.43 9.24 35.62
C VAL A 81 -6.87 8.35 34.53
N THR A 82 -7.15 7.05 34.62
CA THR A 82 -6.71 6.06 33.64
C THR A 82 -7.89 5.42 32.96
N TYR A 83 -7.94 5.52 31.64
CA TYR A 83 -8.89 4.82 30.80
C TYR A 83 -8.23 3.62 30.12
N PHE A 84 -8.82 2.43 30.29
CA PHE A 84 -8.41 1.20 29.62
C PHE A 84 -9.23 1.04 28.35
N ILE A 85 -8.57 1.06 27.21
CA ILE A 85 -9.24 0.85 25.92
C ILE A 85 -9.69 -0.62 25.83
N PRO A 86 -10.99 -0.90 25.70
CA PRO A 86 -11.52 -2.25 25.70
C PRO A 86 -10.96 -3.10 24.58
N LYS A 87 -10.89 -4.41 24.82
CA LYS A 87 -10.59 -5.42 23.80
C LYS A 87 -11.88 -5.87 23.13
N GLY A 88 -11.79 -6.18 21.86
CA GLY A 88 -12.91 -6.79 21.12
C GLY A 88 -13.70 -5.84 20.22
N ASP A 89 -13.42 -4.56 20.26
CA ASP A 89 -13.94 -3.61 19.29
C ASP A 89 -13.01 -3.56 18.07
N VAL A 90 -13.55 -3.87 16.89
CA VAL A 90 -12.80 -3.87 15.63
C VAL A 90 -12.32 -2.47 15.22
N LEU A 91 -12.97 -1.43 15.73
CA LEU A 91 -12.62 -0.03 15.44
C LEU A 91 -11.35 0.42 16.17
N THR A 92 -10.88 -0.32 17.18
CA THR A 92 -9.59 -0.06 17.84
C THR A 92 -8.40 -0.40 16.96
N LEU A 93 -8.60 -1.16 15.87
CA LEU A 93 -7.58 -1.45 14.87
C LEU A 93 -7.47 -0.30 13.87
N ILE A 94 -6.57 0.63 14.14
CA ILE A 94 -6.34 1.79 13.27
C ILE A 94 -5.56 1.37 12.03
N LYS A 95 -6.11 1.63 10.85
CA LYS A 95 -5.43 1.39 9.57
C LYS A 95 -4.18 2.27 9.41
N PRO A 96 -3.29 1.96 8.47
CA PRO A 96 -2.12 2.79 8.18
C PRO A 96 -2.51 4.24 7.88
N ARG A 97 -1.83 5.19 8.52
CA ARG A 97 -2.03 6.62 8.29
C ARG A 97 -3.45 7.11 8.56
N GLN A 98 -4.16 6.47 9.50
CA GLN A 98 -5.49 6.84 9.93
C GLN A 98 -5.50 7.32 11.39
N HIS A 99 -6.55 8.01 11.77
CA HIS A 99 -6.77 8.62 13.07
C HIS A 99 -7.85 7.85 13.85
N ALA A 100 -7.79 7.92 15.16
CA ALA A 100 -8.84 7.50 16.08
C ALA A 100 -9.09 8.62 17.08
N LEU A 101 -10.35 9.04 17.22
CA LEU A 101 -10.77 10.12 18.09
C LEU A 101 -11.38 9.54 19.36
N PHE A 102 -10.94 10.02 20.51
CA PHE A 102 -11.45 9.66 21.84
C PHE A 102 -12.09 10.87 22.51
N TRP A 103 -13.33 10.72 22.93
CA TRP A 103 -14.08 11.74 23.66
C TRP A 103 -13.73 11.74 25.13
N ALA A 104 -13.24 12.83 25.62
CA ALA A 104 -12.87 13.01 27.05
C ALA A 104 -14.05 13.60 27.83
N ASP A 105 -15.18 12.91 27.79
CA ASP A 105 -16.48 13.33 28.37
C ASP A 105 -16.73 12.76 29.77
N GLY A 106 -15.93 11.77 30.20
CA GLY A 106 -16.11 11.09 31.47
C GLY A 106 -17.21 10.03 31.47
N GLU A 107 -17.72 9.63 30.31
CA GLU A 107 -18.88 8.73 30.15
C GLU A 107 -18.51 7.46 29.37
N PRO A 108 -17.70 6.56 29.92
CA PRO A 108 -17.22 5.37 29.22
C PRO A 108 -18.33 4.36 28.86
N ASN A 109 -19.52 4.52 29.44
CA ASN A 109 -20.69 3.68 29.12
C ASN A 109 -21.29 3.99 27.75
N ARG A 110 -20.93 5.10 27.12
CA ARG A 110 -21.40 5.48 25.78
C ARG A 110 -20.71 4.71 24.65
N GLY A 111 -19.55 4.15 24.90
CA GLY A 111 -18.85 3.35 23.90
C GLY A 111 -17.32 3.34 24.09
N THR A 112 -16.64 2.56 23.27
CA THR A 112 -15.19 2.36 23.35
C THR A 112 -14.39 3.67 23.18
N PHE A 113 -14.93 4.62 22.46
CA PHE A 113 -14.25 5.91 22.20
C PHE A 113 -14.65 7.02 23.16
N HIS A 114 -15.52 6.74 24.13
CA HIS A 114 -15.85 7.64 25.24
C HIS A 114 -15.04 7.24 26.48
N THR A 115 -14.24 8.18 26.96
CA THR A 115 -13.28 7.87 28.03
C THR A 115 -13.82 8.27 29.40
N SER A 116 -13.29 7.65 30.44
CA SER A 116 -13.53 8.06 31.83
C SER A 116 -12.78 9.36 32.19
N CYS A 117 -11.93 9.85 31.30
CA CYS A 117 -11.12 11.05 31.53
C CYS A 117 -11.91 12.32 31.19
N LYS A 118 -11.58 13.42 31.86
CA LYS A 118 -12.05 14.78 31.53
C LYS A 118 -10.86 15.71 31.41
N LEU A 119 -10.91 16.60 30.43
CA LEU A 119 -9.92 17.67 30.28
C LEU A 119 -10.44 18.94 30.94
N ASN A 120 -9.52 19.72 31.53
CA ASN A 120 -9.87 20.96 32.20
C ASN A 120 -9.29 22.17 31.44
N PRO A 121 -10.13 23.08 30.92
CA PRO A 121 -9.66 24.25 30.18
C PRO A 121 -8.86 25.25 31.04
N GLU A 122 -9.10 25.27 32.36
CA GLU A 122 -8.46 26.21 33.28
C GLU A 122 -7.14 25.71 33.85
N ALA A 123 -6.82 24.44 33.72
CA ALA A 123 -5.64 23.80 34.24
C ALA A 123 -4.69 23.30 33.17
N ALA A 124 -3.45 23.05 33.54
CA ALA A 124 -2.54 22.31 32.66
C ALA A 124 -3.00 20.85 32.56
N ASN A 125 -3.05 20.32 31.34
CA ASN A 125 -3.43 18.93 31.09
C ASN A 125 -2.23 18.13 30.62
N TRP A 126 -1.93 17.07 31.34
CA TRP A 126 -0.99 16.06 30.91
C TRP A 126 -1.77 14.86 30.37
N ILE A 127 -1.43 14.41 29.16
CA ILE A 127 -2.06 13.27 28.50
C ILE A 127 -0.96 12.31 28.11
N GLY A 128 -1.08 11.04 28.51
CA GLY A 128 -0.14 9.99 28.18
C GLY A 128 -0.82 8.77 27.57
N LEU A 129 -0.30 8.30 26.47
CA LEU A 129 -0.68 7.05 25.84
C LEU A 129 0.32 5.96 26.21
N PHE A 130 -0.18 4.83 26.72
CA PHE A 130 0.63 3.68 27.13
C PHE A 130 0.20 2.42 26.41
N ASP A 131 1.14 1.53 26.21
CA ASP A 131 0.83 0.20 25.68
C ASP A 131 0.19 -0.72 26.75
N SER A 132 -0.22 -1.90 26.34
CA SER A 132 -0.78 -2.93 27.23
C SER A 132 0.20 -3.38 28.33
N GLY A 133 1.49 -3.19 28.13
CA GLY A 133 2.56 -3.45 29.11
C GLY A 133 2.84 -2.25 30.04
N LYS A 134 2.01 -1.21 30.00
CA LYS A 134 2.17 0.05 30.77
C LYS A 134 3.44 0.85 30.40
N LYS A 135 4.03 0.59 29.26
CA LYS A 135 5.13 1.38 28.73
C LYS A 135 4.59 2.62 28.02
N LEU A 136 5.18 3.77 28.29
CA LEU A 136 4.82 5.02 27.63
C LEU A 136 5.09 4.92 26.13
N ILE A 137 4.08 5.21 25.33
CA ILE A 137 4.15 5.31 23.86
C ILE A 137 4.43 6.76 23.47
N ASP A 138 3.58 7.68 23.96
CA ASP A 138 3.65 9.11 23.64
C ASP A 138 2.98 9.93 24.74
N GLU A 139 3.39 11.17 24.90
CA GLU A 139 2.80 12.09 25.88
C GLU A 139 2.78 13.52 25.37
N VAL A 140 1.85 14.30 25.90
CA VAL A 140 1.75 15.73 25.66
C VAL A 140 1.35 16.46 26.94
N VAL A 141 1.95 17.62 27.15
CA VAL A 141 1.58 18.57 28.20
C VAL A 141 1.02 19.82 27.53
N ILE A 142 -0.19 20.16 27.88
CA ILE A 142 -0.85 21.38 27.40
C ILE A 142 -0.90 22.34 28.56
N PRO A 143 -0.14 23.47 28.52
CA PRO A 143 -0.14 24.45 29.62
C PRO A 143 -1.51 25.13 29.77
N ALA A 144 -1.83 25.53 30.99
CA ALA A 144 -3.06 26.30 31.27
C ALA A 144 -3.09 27.62 30.48
N GLY A 145 -4.26 27.98 29.92
CA GLY A 145 -4.48 29.26 29.25
C GLY A 145 -3.84 29.41 27.86
N VAL A 146 -3.27 28.33 27.29
CA VAL A 146 -2.75 28.35 25.90
C VAL A 146 -3.83 28.23 24.87
N LEU A 147 -4.91 27.51 25.19
CA LEU A 147 -6.02 27.26 24.30
C LEU A 147 -7.25 28.09 24.71
N GLY A 148 -7.85 28.76 23.73
CA GLY A 148 -9.18 29.36 23.86
C GLY A 148 -10.29 28.39 23.45
N PRO A 149 -11.55 28.82 23.56
CA PRO A 149 -12.69 28.02 23.11
C PRO A 149 -12.56 27.62 21.64
N ASN A 150 -12.89 26.36 21.33
CA ASN A 150 -12.79 25.75 20.00
C ASN A 150 -11.39 25.78 19.39
N GLN A 151 -10.35 25.91 20.22
CA GLN A 151 -8.97 25.79 19.78
C GLN A 151 -8.40 24.42 20.18
N SER A 152 -7.61 23.84 19.30
CA SER A 152 -6.91 22.60 19.54
C SER A 152 -5.40 22.79 19.68
N TYR A 153 -4.76 21.91 20.41
CA TYR A 153 -3.32 21.73 20.45
C TYR A 153 -2.97 20.56 19.57
N ALA A 154 -2.36 20.82 18.42
CA ALA A 154 -2.13 19.83 17.38
C ALA A 154 -0.66 19.79 16.98
N ARG A 155 -0.22 18.64 16.49
CA ARG A 155 1.07 18.56 15.80
C ARG A 155 1.02 19.36 14.50
N VAL A 156 2.12 20.01 14.13
CA VAL A 156 2.24 20.82 12.90
C VAL A 156 1.88 19.98 11.66
N SER A 157 2.22 18.72 11.66
CA SER A 157 1.77 17.71 10.69
C SER A 157 1.62 16.36 11.39
N ASP A 158 0.87 15.45 10.83
CA ASP A 158 0.59 14.13 11.42
C ASP A 158 1.86 13.41 11.87
N GLY A 159 1.96 13.20 13.19
CA GLY A 159 3.09 12.53 13.81
C GLY A 159 4.40 13.32 13.85
N ALA A 160 4.39 14.63 13.54
CA ALA A 160 5.53 15.51 13.72
C ALA A 160 5.91 15.67 15.21
N ALA A 161 7.11 16.16 15.50
CA ALA A 161 7.53 16.41 16.88
C ALA A 161 6.99 17.73 17.44
N GLU A 162 6.78 18.70 16.57
CA GLU A 162 6.39 20.07 16.93
C GLU A 162 4.86 20.19 17.08
N TRP A 163 4.44 21.02 18.03
CA TRP A 163 3.05 21.30 18.34
C TRP A 163 2.71 22.75 18.07
N GLU A 164 1.49 23.02 17.65
CA GLU A 164 0.94 24.36 17.42
C GLU A 164 -0.51 24.47 17.89
N VAL A 165 -0.99 25.70 18.04
CA VAL A 165 -2.40 25.99 18.33
C VAL A 165 -3.14 26.17 17.00
N LYS A 166 -4.27 25.50 16.87
CA LYS A 166 -5.18 25.60 15.72
C LYS A 166 -6.54 26.15 16.15
N GLY A 167 -7.32 26.66 15.17
CA GLY A 167 -8.66 27.20 15.43
C GLY A 167 -8.68 28.70 15.76
N GLY A 168 -7.51 29.36 15.76
CA GLY A 168 -7.43 30.80 16.03
C GLY A 168 -7.33 31.71 14.83
N SER A 169 -7.07 31.16 13.63
CA SER A 169 -6.89 31.89 12.39
C SER A 169 -7.58 31.20 11.22
N SER A 170 -7.84 31.94 10.16
CA SER A 170 -8.55 31.42 8.96
C SER A 170 -7.78 30.40 8.14
N ASP A 171 -6.50 30.23 8.39
CA ASP A 171 -5.59 29.32 7.70
C ASP A 171 -5.21 28.08 8.53
N LYS A 172 -5.57 28.06 9.82
CA LYS A 172 -5.29 26.95 10.73
C LYS A 172 -6.58 26.44 11.37
N TYR A 173 -7.20 25.50 10.71
CA TYR A 173 -8.41 24.86 11.20
C TYR A 173 -8.11 23.71 12.16
N VAL A 174 -9.02 23.47 13.08
CA VAL A 174 -9.07 22.24 13.87
C VAL A 174 -9.41 21.08 12.94
N THR A 175 -8.70 19.96 13.05
CA THR A 175 -8.73 18.89 12.04
C THR A 175 -9.11 17.52 12.62
N PRO A 176 -10.28 17.36 13.26
CA PRO A 176 -10.70 16.11 13.87
C PRO A 176 -10.83 15.00 12.81
N SER A 177 -10.17 13.87 13.05
CA SER A 177 -10.17 12.69 12.19
C SER A 177 -9.63 12.92 10.76
N THR A 178 -8.90 13.99 10.54
CA THR A 178 -8.29 14.35 9.26
C THR A 178 -6.83 14.75 9.44
N ASN A 179 -6.10 14.90 8.34
CA ASN A 179 -4.71 15.28 8.39
C ASN A 179 -4.53 16.68 8.99
N ASN A 180 -3.55 16.82 9.88
CA ASN A 180 -3.23 18.11 10.53
C ASN A 180 -2.85 19.23 9.55
N GLN A 181 -2.28 18.88 8.42
CA GLN A 181 -2.10 19.80 7.30
C GLN A 181 -3.17 19.54 6.26
N THR A 182 -4.18 20.41 6.20
CA THR A 182 -5.07 20.54 5.04
C THR A 182 -4.30 21.32 3.98
N LEU A 183 -3.63 20.60 3.10
CA LEU A 183 -2.99 21.20 1.95
C LEU A 183 -4.04 21.36 0.85
N ASP A 184 -4.55 22.57 0.67
CA ASP A 184 -5.32 22.92 -0.53
C ASP A 184 -4.43 22.84 -1.78
N SER A 185 -3.13 22.94 -1.60
CA SER A 185 -2.11 22.66 -2.60
C SER A 185 -1.07 21.67 -2.07
N ASN A 186 -0.72 20.71 -2.87
CA ASN A 186 0.38 19.81 -2.57
C ASN A 186 1.69 20.52 -2.94
N ALA A 187 2.49 20.93 -1.95
CA ALA A 187 3.76 21.62 -2.17
C ALA A 187 4.72 20.87 -3.13
N LYS A 188 4.53 19.56 -3.32
CA LYS A 188 5.21 18.78 -4.34
C LYS A 188 4.61 19.01 -5.72
N MET A 189 3.31 19.20 -5.82
CA MET A 189 2.63 19.53 -7.09
C MET A 189 2.99 20.94 -7.53
N GLU A 190 2.99 21.93 -6.63
CA GLU A 190 3.43 23.30 -6.95
C GLU A 190 4.86 23.33 -7.46
N LYS A 191 5.79 22.64 -6.80
CA LYS A 191 7.17 22.52 -7.29
C LYS A 191 7.26 21.79 -8.62
N PHE A 192 6.37 20.82 -8.87
CA PHE A 192 6.30 20.15 -10.17
C PHE A 192 5.76 21.09 -11.26
N GLU A 193 4.71 21.84 -10.95
CA GLU A 193 4.09 22.79 -11.86
C GLU A 193 5.05 23.94 -12.22
N GLU A 194 5.83 24.41 -11.24
CA GLU A 194 6.86 25.42 -11.45
C GLU A 194 8.02 24.94 -12.37
N HIS A 195 8.41 23.64 -12.26
CA HIS A 195 9.54 23.10 -13.01
C HIS A 195 9.13 22.37 -14.30
N ASP A 196 7.92 21.89 -14.40
CA ASP A 196 7.42 21.11 -15.54
C ASP A 196 5.93 21.36 -15.79
N SER A 197 5.58 22.62 -16.07
CA SER A 197 4.19 23.07 -16.31
C SER A 197 3.48 22.34 -17.47
N VAL A 198 4.22 21.72 -18.37
CA VAL A 198 3.71 21.00 -19.56
C VAL A 198 3.80 19.48 -19.40
N GLY A 199 4.43 18.97 -18.34
CA GLY A 199 4.57 17.53 -18.09
C GLY A 199 5.58 16.81 -18.99
N ILE A 200 6.41 17.55 -19.71
CA ILE A 200 7.42 16.98 -20.62
C ILE A 200 8.49 16.21 -19.85
N GLY A 201 8.97 16.74 -18.73
CA GLY A 201 9.97 16.11 -17.89
C GLY A 201 9.44 14.79 -17.31
N MET A 202 8.18 14.77 -16.88
CA MET A 202 7.51 13.56 -16.39
C MET A 202 7.38 12.51 -17.50
N SER A 203 7.02 12.94 -18.72
CA SER A 203 6.90 12.04 -19.87
C SER A 203 8.23 11.43 -20.27
N ILE A 204 9.30 12.23 -20.31
CA ILE A 204 10.65 11.76 -20.64
C ILE A 204 11.16 10.80 -19.56
N SER A 205 10.95 11.10 -18.29
CA SER A 205 11.37 10.23 -17.19
C SER A 205 10.64 8.88 -17.22
N ALA A 206 9.33 8.88 -17.45
CA ALA A 206 8.54 7.66 -17.58
C ALA A 206 9.00 6.80 -18.77
N MET A 207 9.21 7.42 -19.94
CA MET A 207 9.76 6.75 -21.12
C MET A 207 11.15 6.17 -20.86
N SER A 208 12.01 6.92 -20.20
CA SER A 208 13.37 6.48 -19.86
C SER A 208 13.38 5.25 -18.98
N VAL A 209 12.50 5.17 -17.99
CA VAL A 209 12.36 3.99 -17.12
C VAL A 209 11.95 2.75 -17.92
N VAL A 210 10.99 2.89 -18.84
CA VAL A 210 10.55 1.79 -19.71
C VAL A 210 11.67 1.33 -20.62
N PHE A 211 12.39 2.25 -21.29
CA PHE A 211 13.52 1.91 -22.15
C PHE A 211 14.66 1.24 -21.37
N CYS A 212 14.98 1.73 -20.17
CA CYS A 212 15.95 1.06 -19.30
C CYS A 212 15.52 -0.36 -18.97
N GLY A 213 14.25 -0.59 -18.66
CA GLY A 213 13.68 -1.91 -18.42
C GLY A 213 13.83 -2.84 -19.63
N LEU A 214 13.51 -2.35 -20.84
CA LEU A 214 13.67 -3.12 -22.07
C LEU A 214 15.13 -3.46 -22.38
N ILE A 215 16.05 -2.51 -22.15
CA ILE A 215 17.49 -2.75 -22.33
C ILE A 215 17.98 -3.83 -21.34
N LEU A 216 17.56 -3.78 -20.09
CA LEU A 216 17.90 -4.81 -19.10
C LEU A 216 17.37 -6.18 -19.50
N LEU A 217 16.12 -6.27 -19.96
CA LEU A 217 15.54 -7.51 -20.48
C LEU A 217 16.31 -8.04 -21.69
N TYR A 218 16.63 -7.16 -22.64
CA TYR A 218 17.45 -7.54 -23.79
C TYR A 218 18.80 -8.13 -23.38
N ILE A 219 19.48 -7.48 -22.44
CA ILE A 219 20.78 -7.97 -21.91
C ILE A 219 20.59 -9.31 -21.22
N ALA A 220 19.54 -9.47 -20.41
CA ALA A 220 19.23 -10.71 -19.73
C ALA A 220 18.99 -11.86 -20.73
N PHE A 221 18.15 -11.66 -21.74
CA PHE A 221 17.90 -12.67 -22.78
C PHE A 221 19.15 -12.98 -23.60
N LYS A 222 19.96 -11.98 -23.92
CA LYS A 222 21.23 -12.19 -24.61
C LYS A 222 22.21 -13.03 -23.79
N VAL A 223 22.25 -12.84 -22.49
CA VAL A 223 23.10 -13.64 -21.59
C VAL A 223 22.56 -15.06 -21.47
N VAL A 224 21.25 -15.21 -21.24
CA VAL A 224 20.57 -16.52 -21.15
C VAL A 224 20.75 -17.31 -22.46
N GLY A 225 20.53 -16.66 -23.60
CA GLY A 225 20.72 -17.27 -24.91
C GLY A 225 22.15 -17.78 -25.13
N LYS A 226 23.15 -16.95 -24.79
CA LYS A 226 24.57 -17.38 -24.85
C LYS A 226 24.87 -18.56 -23.91
N VAL A 227 24.32 -18.55 -22.71
CA VAL A 227 24.51 -19.65 -21.75
C VAL A 227 23.83 -20.92 -22.24
N ALA A 228 22.58 -20.83 -22.72
CA ALA A 228 21.82 -21.96 -23.25
C ALA A 228 22.53 -22.63 -24.45
N VAL A 229 22.97 -21.82 -25.43
CA VAL A 229 23.75 -22.30 -26.57
C VAL A 229 25.06 -22.99 -26.14
N ASN A 230 25.76 -22.39 -25.17
CA ASN A 230 27.01 -22.99 -24.67
C ASN A 230 26.77 -24.30 -23.91
N LEU A 231 25.69 -24.42 -23.16
CA LEU A 231 25.28 -25.64 -22.46
C LEU A 231 24.85 -26.72 -23.46
N SER A 232 24.02 -26.36 -24.44
CA SER A 232 23.60 -27.27 -25.50
C SER A 232 24.81 -27.82 -26.27
N LYS A 233 25.74 -26.96 -26.70
CA LYS A 233 27.00 -27.37 -27.35
C LYS A 233 27.79 -28.36 -26.48
N ARG A 234 27.92 -28.11 -25.20
CA ARG A 234 28.63 -29.01 -24.27
C ARG A 234 27.97 -30.38 -24.14
N ASN A 235 26.66 -30.40 -24.10
CA ASN A 235 25.87 -31.63 -23.99
C ASN A 235 25.96 -32.45 -25.28
N THR A 236 25.86 -31.79 -26.44
CA THR A 236 25.98 -32.45 -27.76
C THR A 236 27.38 -33.00 -28.02
N MET A 237 28.44 -32.25 -27.64
CA MET A 237 29.83 -32.75 -27.71
C MET A 237 30.06 -33.96 -26.81
N LYS A 238 29.43 -34.00 -25.62
CA LYS A 238 29.55 -35.14 -24.69
C LYS A 238 28.78 -36.37 -25.15
N SER A 239 27.61 -36.20 -25.80
CA SER A 239 26.75 -37.33 -26.20
C SER A 239 27.09 -37.93 -27.55
N LYS A 240 27.69 -37.19 -28.49
CA LYS A 240 27.93 -37.61 -29.86
C LYS A 240 29.40 -37.68 -30.28
N GLY A 241 30.36 -37.31 -29.40
CA GLY A 241 31.79 -37.37 -29.71
C GLY A 241 32.24 -36.48 -30.90
N ILE A 242 31.46 -35.44 -31.24
CA ILE A 242 31.64 -34.57 -32.40
C ILE A 242 32.73 -33.53 -32.12
N ASP A 243 33.64 -33.32 -33.09
CA ASP A 243 34.75 -32.40 -32.96
C ASP A 243 34.31 -30.92 -32.90
N LYS A 244 35.13 -30.08 -32.26
CA LYS A 244 34.82 -28.66 -32.00
C LYS A 244 34.51 -27.85 -33.27
N HIS A 245 35.01 -28.27 -34.43
CA HIS A 245 34.82 -27.57 -35.72
C HIS A 245 33.43 -27.81 -36.30
N GLU A 246 32.91 -29.03 -36.29
CA GLU A 246 31.57 -29.39 -36.72
C GLU A 246 30.48 -28.83 -35.81
N ALA A 247 30.72 -28.79 -34.50
CA ALA A 247 29.79 -28.19 -33.53
C ALA A 247 29.66 -26.67 -33.70
N LYS A 248 30.60 -26.00 -34.35
CA LYS A 248 30.55 -24.58 -34.64
C LYS A 248 29.67 -24.27 -35.83
N GLU A 249 29.70 -25.09 -36.88
CA GLU A 249 28.86 -24.94 -38.08
C GLU A 249 27.38 -25.22 -37.78
N LEU A 250 27.07 -26.29 -37.05
CA LEU A 250 25.69 -26.59 -36.62
C LEU A 250 25.02 -25.49 -35.77
N SER A 251 25.82 -24.69 -35.07
CA SER A 251 25.29 -23.64 -34.19
C SER A 251 25.13 -22.27 -34.85
N GLN A 252 25.46 -22.15 -36.12
CA GLN A 252 25.34 -20.90 -36.89
C GLN A 252 24.08 -20.84 -37.75
N ALA A 253 23.29 -21.88 -37.82
CA ALA A 253 22.02 -21.82 -38.51
C ALA A 253 21.06 -20.87 -37.77
N PRO A 254 20.56 -19.81 -38.40
CA PRO A 254 19.60 -18.90 -37.79
C PRO A 254 18.34 -19.69 -37.42
N GLY A 255 17.68 -19.25 -36.31
CA GLY A 255 16.48 -19.91 -35.78
C GLY A 255 15.35 -20.06 -36.85
N GLU A 256 15.34 -19.18 -37.82
CA GLU A 256 14.46 -19.20 -38.99
C GLU A 256 14.63 -20.48 -39.85
N VAL A 257 15.86 -20.96 -39.98
CA VAL A 257 16.16 -22.20 -40.72
C VAL A 257 15.59 -23.41 -39.96
N TYR A 258 15.69 -23.44 -38.65
CA TYR A 258 15.11 -24.52 -37.83
C TYR A 258 13.57 -24.47 -37.88
N ALA A 259 12.99 -23.26 -37.86
CA ALA A 259 11.55 -23.06 -37.98
C ALA A 259 11.06 -23.52 -39.38
N ALA A 260 11.78 -23.15 -40.45
CA ALA A 260 11.45 -23.59 -41.82
C ALA A 260 11.56 -25.11 -41.98
N ILE A 261 12.59 -25.75 -41.40
CA ILE A 261 12.77 -27.21 -41.43
C ILE A 261 11.65 -27.90 -40.64
N SER A 262 11.28 -27.39 -39.46
CA SER A 262 10.20 -27.97 -38.66
C SER A 262 8.85 -27.83 -39.32
N MET A 263 8.59 -26.71 -40.02
CA MET A 263 7.38 -26.48 -40.81
C MET A 263 7.28 -27.42 -42.01
N ALA A 264 8.39 -27.58 -42.79
CA ALA A 264 8.46 -28.49 -43.88
C ALA A 264 8.31 -29.96 -43.46
N LEU A 265 8.85 -30.35 -42.31
CA LEU A 265 8.66 -31.70 -41.77
C LEU A 265 7.23 -31.93 -41.28
N HIS A 266 6.57 -30.92 -40.75
CA HIS A 266 5.17 -30.98 -40.33
C HIS A 266 4.26 -31.15 -41.56
N GLU A 267 4.47 -30.35 -42.59
CA GLU A 267 3.72 -30.41 -43.83
C GLU A 267 3.92 -31.77 -44.54
N MET A 268 5.14 -32.31 -44.56
CA MET A 268 5.42 -33.65 -45.10
C MET A 268 4.79 -34.78 -44.26
N GLN A 269 4.54 -34.55 -42.98
CA GLN A 269 3.89 -35.50 -42.09
C GLN A 269 2.37 -35.50 -42.26
N ASP A 270 1.78 -34.35 -42.60
CA ASP A 270 0.36 -34.21 -42.90
C ASP A 270 -0.02 -34.80 -44.28
N GLU A 271 0.89 -34.79 -45.26
CA GLU A 271 0.69 -35.44 -46.56
C GLU A 271 0.70 -36.97 -46.49
N VAL A 272 1.21 -37.58 -45.43
CA VAL A 272 1.22 -39.04 -45.24
C VAL A 272 -0.07 -39.56 -44.60
N HIS A 273 -0.91 -38.70 -44.09
CA HIS A 273 -2.26 -39.05 -43.63
C HIS A 273 -3.28 -38.89 -44.74
N ASP A 274 -3.26 -39.89 -45.58
CA ASP A 274 -4.13 -40.09 -46.69
C ASP A 274 -5.59 -40.26 -46.26
N VAL A 275 -6.46 -39.50 -46.95
CA VAL A 275 -7.88 -39.77 -47.21
C VAL A 275 -8.62 -40.50 -46.06
N GLU A 276 -8.78 -39.88 -44.96
CA GLU A 276 -9.87 -40.24 -44.08
C GLU A 276 -11.18 -39.70 -44.68
N GLU A 277 -12.08 -40.60 -45.08
CA GLU A 277 -13.47 -40.25 -45.31
C GLU A 277 -14.01 -39.54 -44.09
N THR A 278 -14.07 -38.22 -44.18
CA THR A 278 -14.52 -37.36 -43.08
C THR A 278 -16.01 -37.58 -42.90
N VAL A 279 -16.38 -38.59 -42.15
CA VAL A 279 -17.72 -38.66 -41.56
C VAL A 279 -17.79 -37.56 -40.53
N LEU A 280 -18.29 -36.40 -40.91
CA LEU A 280 -18.59 -35.28 -40.01
C LEU A 280 -19.70 -35.72 -39.06
N THR A 281 -19.30 -36.40 -37.98
CA THR A 281 -20.18 -36.63 -36.85
C THR A 281 -20.21 -35.32 -36.06
N ILE A 282 -21.20 -34.48 -36.36
CA ILE A 282 -21.48 -33.29 -35.55
C ILE A 282 -21.99 -33.78 -34.18
N THR A 283 -21.09 -34.12 -33.32
CA THR A 283 -21.40 -34.35 -31.90
C THR A 283 -21.66 -32.97 -31.32
N ARG A 284 -22.92 -32.69 -31.05
CA ARG A 284 -23.33 -31.48 -30.35
C ARG A 284 -22.64 -31.50 -29.00
N VAL A 285 -21.50 -30.78 -28.89
CA VAL A 285 -20.79 -30.59 -27.60
C VAL A 285 -21.75 -29.83 -26.71
N LYS A 286 -22.32 -30.49 -25.70
CA LYS A 286 -22.98 -29.84 -24.60
C LYS A 286 -21.92 -28.94 -23.95
N ARG A 287 -21.98 -27.65 -24.25
CA ARG A 287 -21.16 -26.68 -23.54
C ARG A 287 -21.50 -26.80 -22.06
N SER A 288 -20.57 -27.28 -21.26
CA SER A 288 -20.69 -27.19 -19.80
C SER A 288 -20.80 -25.71 -19.45
N TYR A 289 -21.86 -25.34 -18.81
CA TYR A 289 -22.11 -24.01 -18.32
C TYR A 289 -20.94 -23.56 -17.44
N SER A 290 -20.19 -22.58 -17.89
CA SER A 290 -19.23 -21.88 -17.05
C SER A 290 -19.99 -20.81 -16.25
N PRO A 291 -19.78 -20.69 -14.92
CA PRO A 291 -20.43 -19.65 -14.11
C PRO A 291 -20.17 -18.22 -14.60
N TRP A 292 -19.13 -18.03 -15.41
CA TRP A 292 -18.74 -16.74 -15.99
C TRP A 292 -19.44 -16.40 -17.31
N SER A 293 -19.87 -17.38 -18.08
CA SER A 293 -20.53 -17.12 -19.37
C SER A 293 -22.06 -17.09 -19.29
N SER A 294 -22.65 -17.67 -18.25
CA SER A 294 -24.10 -17.76 -18.12
C SER A 294 -24.78 -16.45 -17.69
N LYS A 295 -24.07 -15.58 -16.94
CA LYS A 295 -24.65 -14.32 -16.46
C LYS A 295 -24.61 -13.18 -17.49
N ILE A 296 -23.70 -13.23 -18.46
CA ILE A 296 -23.55 -12.16 -19.45
C ILE A 296 -24.63 -12.25 -20.54
N TYR A 297 -25.07 -13.46 -20.88
CA TYR A 297 -26.07 -13.64 -21.94
C TYR A 297 -27.52 -13.55 -21.48
N THR A 298 -27.80 -13.77 -20.19
CA THR A 298 -29.14 -13.59 -19.62
C THR A 298 -29.45 -12.13 -19.30
N CYS A 299 -28.43 -11.30 -19.02
CA CYS A 299 -28.63 -9.90 -18.68
C CYS A 299 -28.80 -8.97 -19.91
N LEU A 300 -28.31 -9.39 -21.08
CA LEU A 300 -28.39 -8.58 -22.31
C LEU A 300 -29.71 -8.77 -23.11
N LEU A 301 -30.54 -9.74 -22.73
CA LEU A 301 -31.84 -9.99 -23.41
C LEU A 301 -33.01 -9.23 -22.77
N TYR A 302 -32.80 -8.49 -21.67
CA TYR A 302 -33.88 -7.85 -20.90
C TYR A 302 -33.75 -6.32 -20.79
N THR A 303 -33.14 -5.66 -21.77
CA THR A 303 -32.95 -4.21 -21.69
C THR A 303 -34.05 -3.36 -22.34
N SER A 304 -35.23 -3.90 -22.59
CA SER A 304 -36.29 -3.09 -23.22
C SER A 304 -37.41 -2.65 -22.28
N ASP A 305 -37.50 -3.12 -21.02
CA ASP A 305 -38.57 -2.64 -20.14
C ASP A 305 -38.15 -2.71 -18.66
N ALA A 306 -37.99 -1.54 -18.06
CA ALA A 306 -37.62 -1.37 -16.63
C ALA A 306 -38.75 -1.77 -15.65
N ALA A 307 -39.91 -2.17 -16.14
CA ALA A 307 -41.06 -2.55 -15.32
C ALA A 307 -41.12 -4.08 -15.03
N ASP A 308 -40.40 -4.90 -15.80
CA ASP A 308 -40.41 -6.36 -15.65
C ASP A 308 -39.24 -6.94 -14.88
N ASP A 309 -38.30 -6.12 -14.40
CA ASP A 309 -37.07 -6.55 -13.69
C ASP A 309 -37.32 -7.06 -12.25
N MET A 310 -38.53 -7.20 -11.85
CA MET A 310 -38.88 -7.68 -10.49
C MET A 310 -39.25 -9.18 -10.45
N GLN A 311 -39.01 -9.93 -11.49
CA GLN A 311 -39.32 -11.37 -11.53
C GLN A 311 -38.13 -12.25 -12.00
N CYS A 312 -36.92 -11.93 -11.57
CA CYS A 312 -35.80 -12.89 -11.63
C CYS A 312 -35.28 -13.18 -10.26
#